data_17a72e9bb00354888b41f631f9c0ba8c
#
_entry.id   17a72e9bb00354888b41f631f9c0ba8c
#
_cell.length_a   1.000
_cell.length_b   1.000
_cell.length_c   1.000
_cell.angle_alpha   90.00
_cell.angle_beta   90.00
_cell.angle_gamma   90.00
#
_symmetry.space_group_name_H-M   'P 1'
#
loop_
_entity.id
_entity.type
_entity.pdbx_description
1 polymer ?
#
loop_
_entity_poly.entity_id
_entity_poly.type
_entity_poly.pdbx_seq_one_letter_code
_entity_poly.pdbx_strand_id
1 'polypeptide(L)'
;FSVPTFDGKHNLIKGGSWASTGNEMLRESRYAFRRHFYQHAGFRYVESESLVDGEYNMYETDSLISQYLEFHYGKEYFNVANFPKACIEKIVPHLYKINTTKALDIGCAVGRSSFELVKHFDKVDALDFSTRFILNAISLRDQGMIRYLIDDEGDLTTLKEFRLTDLNLGNKVNNVDFFQGDACNLKPNF
;
A
#
# COMPACT_ATOMS: atom_id res chain seq x y z
N PHE A 1 -5.10 -17.33 -11.23
CA PHE A 1 -5.70 -16.37 -10.30
C PHE A 1 -5.57 -14.98 -10.89
N SER A 2 -6.70 -14.32 -11.21
CA SER A 2 -6.65 -12.92 -11.59
C SER A 2 -6.41 -12.09 -10.34
N VAL A 3 -5.31 -11.37 -10.33
CA VAL A 3 -5.07 -10.35 -9.30
C VAL A 3 -6.11 -9.25 -9.46
N PRO A 4 -6.85 -8.88 -8.42
CA PRO A 4 -7.79 -7.77 -8.51
C PRO A 4 -7.05 -6.50 -8.94
N THR A 5 -7.59 -5.80 -9.94
CA THR A 5 -7.00 -4.55 -10.40
C THR A 5 -7.60 -3.41 -9.59
N PHE A 6 -6.80 -2.79 -8.76
CA PHE A 6 -7.19 -1.63 -7.92
C PHE A 6 -6.83 -0.32 -8.65
N ASP A 7 -7.54 -0.02 -9.71
CA ASP A 7 -7.26 1.15 -10.56
C ASP A 7 -8.35 2.25 -10.46
N GLY A 8 -9.24 2.13 -9.49
CA GLY A 8 -10.40 3.02 -9.35
C GLY A 8 -11.47 2.86 -10.44
N LYS A 9 -11.24 2.00 -11.43
CA LYS A 9 -12.15 1.75 -12.55
C LYS A 9 -12.82 0.38 -12.48
N HIS A 10 -12.25 -0.54 -11.71
CA HIS A 10 -12.75 -1.89 -11.54
C HIS A 10 -13.25 -2.09 -10.12
N ASN A 11 -14.41 -2.73 -10.01
CA ASN A 11 -14.96 -3.13 -8.72
C ASN A 11 -14.62 -4.58 -8.43
N LEU A 12 -14.59 -4.94 -7.16
CA LEU A 12 -14.39 -6.31 -6.71
C LEU A 12 -15.73 -7.01 -6.57
N ILE A 13 -15.85 -8.21 -7.14
CA ILE A 13 -17.00 -9.09 -6.93
C ILE A 13 -16.63 -10.18 -5.94
N LYS A 14 -17.50 -10.42 -4.97
CA LYS A 14 -17.42 -11.52 -4.01
C LYS A 14 -18.70 -12.35 -4.04
N GLY A 15 -18.58 -13.60 -3.64
CA GLY A 15 -19.65 -14.57 -3.68
C GLY A 15 -19.71 -15.28 -5.02
N GLY A 16 -20.83 -15.83 -5.36
CA GLY A 16 -21.04 -16.57 -6.59
C GLY A 16 -22.31 -16.17 -7.31
N SER A 17 -22.52 -16.76 -8.46
CA SER A 17 -23.76 -16.70 -9.24
C SER A 17 -24.28 -18.11 -9.51
N TRP A 18 -25.41 -18.20 -10.18
CA TRP A 18 -25.96 -19.50 -10.60
C TRP A 18 -25.03 -20.27 -11.57
N ALA A 19 -24.09 -19.57 -12.23
CA ALA A 19 -23.12 -20.15 -13.15
C ALA A 19 -21.76 -20.41 -12.50
N SER A 20 -21.58 -20.05 -11.23
CA SER A 20 -20.29 -20.21 -10.53
C SER A 20 -19.98 -21.64 -10.20
N THR A 21 -18.73 -22.04 -10.34
CA THR A 21 -18.20 -23.32 -9.87
C THR A 21 -17.78 -23.23 -8.39
N GLY A 22 -17.54 -24.38 -7.73
CA GLY A 22 -17.31 -24.44 -6.29
C GLY A 22 -16.22 -23.50 -5.77
N ASN A 23 -15.11 -23.35 -6.50
CA ASN A 23 -14.00 -22.50 -6.08
C ASN A 23 -14.31 -21.00 -6.14
N GLU A 24 -15.25 -20.60 -6.97
CA GLU A 24 -15.67 -19.20 -7.10
C GLU A 24 -16.56 -18.73 -5.95
N MET A 25 -17.19 -19.67 -5.26
CA MET A 25 -18.10 -19.40 -4.14
C MET A 25 -17.40 -19.37 -2.78
N LEU A 26 -16.10 -19.63 -2.72
CA LEU A 26 -15.35 -19.59 -1.47
C LEU A 26 -15.32 -18.18 -0.90
N ARG A 27 -15.31 -18.07 0.44
CA ARG A 27 -15.25 -16.80 1.15
C ARG A 27 -14.05 -15.94 0.73
N GLU A 28 -12.94 -16.59 0.40
CA GLU A 28 -11.67 -15.97 0.01
C GLU A 28 -11.62 -15.57 -1.47
N SER A 29 -12.54 -16.08 -2.29
CA SER A 29 -12.56 -15.80 -3.72
C SER A 29 -12.91 -14.34 -4.00
N ARG A 30 -12.16 -13.72 -4.89
CA ARG A 30 -12.30 -12.33 -5.31
C ARG A 30 -12.09 -12.22 -6.80
N TYR A 31 -13.03 -11.56 -7.49
CA TYR A 31 -12.98 -11.35 -8.94
C TYR A 31 -13.13 -9.88 -9.26
N ALA A 32 -12.38 -9.42 -10.26
CA ALA A 32 -12.53 -8.06 -10.77
C ALA A 32 -13.80 -7.95 -11.63
N PHE A 33 -14.68 -6.99 -11.31
CA PHE A 33 -15.78 -6.64 -12.19
C PHE A 33 -15.28 -5.79 -13.36
N ARG A 34 -15.52 -6.26 -14.58
CA ARG A 34 -15.11 -5.58 -15.81
C ARG A 34 -16.35 -5.09 -16.54
N ARG A 35 -16.54 -3.81 -16.64
CA ARG A 35 -17.74 -3.18 -17.24
C ARG A 35 -17.96 -3.52 -18.72
N HIS A 36 -16.93 -3.90 -19.44
CA HIS A 36 -16.98 -4.21 -20.87
C HIS A 36 -17.11 -5.70 -21.18
N PHE A 37 -17.17 -6.54 -20.17
CA PHE A 37 -17.46 -7.95 -20.31
C PHE A 37 -18.82 -8.28 -19.72
N TYR A 38 -19.55 -9.15 -20.40
CA TYR A 38 -20.74 -9.75 -19.82
C TYR A 38 -20.33 -10.68 -18.70
N GLN A 39 -20.70 -10.33 -17.48
CA GLN A 39 -20.42 -11.12 -16.29
C GLN A 39 -21.73 -11.49 -15.60
N HIS A 40 -21.87 -12.76 -15.24
CA HIS A 40 -22.98 -13.23 -14.40
C HIS A 40 -22.74 -12.83 -12.94
N ALA A 41 -23.01 -11.59 -12.63
CA ALA A 41 -22.90 -11.05 -11.27
C ALA A 41 -24.27 -10.73 -10.74
N GLY A 42 -24.61 -11.31 -9.59
CA GLY A 42 -25.73 -10.86 -8.80
C GLY A 42 -25.35 -9.62 -8.00
N PHE A 43 -26.34 -8.96 -7.41
CA PHE A 43 -26.10 -7.88 -6.47
C PHE A 43 -27.01 -8.05 -5.26
N ARG A 44 -26.59 -7.51 -4.15
CA ARG A 44 -27.38 -7.35 -2.95
C ARG A 44 -27.50 -5.87 -2.67
N TYR A 45 -28.70 -5.40 -2.43
CA TYR A 45 -28.93 -4.06 -1.96
C TYR A 45 -29.50 -4.08 -0.54
N VAL A 46 -29.26 -3.03 0.19
CA VAL A 46 -29.84 -2.78 1.50
C VAL A 46 -30.66 -1.49 1.39
N GLU A 47 -31.91 -1.56 1.78
CA GLU A 47 -32.76 -0.40 1.96
C GLU A 47 -32.71 -0.01 3.43
N SER A 48 -32.40 1.25 3.71
CA SER A 48 -32.28 1.76 5.08
C SER A 48 -32.90 3.15 5.13
N GLU A 49 -33.57 3.46 6.24
CA GLU A 49 -34.11 4.79 6.50
C GLU A 49 -33.03 5.86 6.70
N SER A 50 -31.82 5.45 7.03
CA SER A 50 -30.64 6.30 7.06
C SER A 50 -29.64 5.82 6.02
N LEU A 51 -28.99 6.77 5.35
CA LEU A 51 -27.81 6.42 4.56
C LEU A 51 -26.83 5.71 5.48
N VAL A 52 -26.56 4.44 5.18
CA VAL A 52 -25.42 3.76 5.76
C VAL A 52 -24.23 4.38 5.04
N ASP A 53 -23.64 5.40 5.66
CA ASP A 53 -22.31 5.83 5.25
C ASP A 53 -21.43 4.60 5.37
N GLY A 54 -20.98 4.10 4.22
CA GLY A 54 -19.91 3.10 4.23
C GLY A 54 -18.80 3.69 5.08
N GLU A 55 -18.21 2.88 5.97
CA GLU A 55 -17.10 3.35 6.79
C GLU A 55 -16.13 4.12 5.89
N TYR A 56 -16.09 5.44 6.07
CA TYR A 56 -15.18 6.31 5.34
C TYR A 56 -13.77 5.94 5.80
N ASN A 57 -13.11 5.10 5.02
CA ASN A 57 -11.75 4.75 5.29
C ASN A 57 -10.87 5.94 4.90
N MET A 58 -10.52 6.77 5.87
CA MET A 58 -9.68 7.94 5.66
C MET A 58 -8.32 7.58 5.02
N TYR A 59 -7.83 6.36 5.23
CA TYR A 59 -6.58 5.87 4.63
C TYR A 59 -6.67 5.56 3.13
N GLU A 60 -7.85 5.69 2.55
CA GLU A 60 -8.10 5.51 1.12
C GLU A 60 -8.40 6.85 0.40
N THR A 61 -8.08 8.00 1.00
CA THR A 61 -8.28 9.33 0.40
C THR A 61 -7.03 9.89 -0.25
N ASP A 62 -7.19 10.72 -1.29
CA ASP A 62 -6.07 11.36 -1.98
C ASP A 62 -5.29 12.31 -1.06
N SER A 63 -6.00 13.05 -0.22
CA SER A 63 -5.40 13.98 0.74
C SER A 63 -4.50 13.25 1.72
N LEU A 64 -4.97 12.15 2.32
CA LEU A 64 -4.16 11.40 3.27
C LEU A 64 -2.97 10.70 2.60
N ILE A 65 -3.14 10.20 1.37
CA ILE A 65 -2.03 9.64 0.61
C ILE A 65 -0.94 10.68 0.40
N SER A 66 -1.30 11.89 -0.02
CA SER A 66 -0.35 12.99 -0.20
C SER A 66 0.36 13.36 1.11
N GLN A 67 -0.36 13.41 2.23
CA GLN A 67 0.22 13.64 3.55
C GLN A 67 1.21 12.54 3.94
N TYR A 68 0.88 11.27 3.71
CA TYR A 68 1.80 10.16 3.98
C TYR A 68 3.02 10.16 3.06
N LEU A 69 2.84 10.52 1.79
CA LEU A 69 3.97 10.69 0.88
C LEU A 69 4.91 11.82 1.34
N GLU A 70 4.36 12.96 1.77
CA GLU A 70 5.17 14.04 2.33
C GLU A 70 5.85 13.62 3.65
N PHE A 71 5.13 12.93 4.54
CA PHE A 71 5.69 12.44 5.79
C PHE A 71 6.83 11.43 5.58
N HIS A 72 6.71 10.57 4.57
CA HIS A 72 7.70 9.54 4.27
C HIS A 72 8.86 10.04 3.42
N TYR A 73 8.62 10.95 2.48
CA TYR A 73 9.58 11.32 1.43
C TYR A 73 9.86 12.81 1.34
N GLY A 74 9.09 13.64 2.05
CA GLY A 74 9.29 15.08 2.10
C GLY A 74 10.57 15.50 2.82
N LYS A 75 10.82 16.80 2.82
CA LYS A 75 11.97 17.40 3.50
C LYS A 75 11.81 17.31 5.01
N GLU A 76 12.91 17.39 5.73
CA GLU A 76 12.90 17.62 7.16
C GLU A 76 12.38 19.02 7.48
N TYR A 77 11.35 19.11 8.31
CA TYR A 77 10.78 20.36 8.78
C TYR A 77 11.20 20.61 10.23
N PHE A 78 11.54 21.84 10.55
CA PHE A 78 11.90 22.26 11.90
C PHE A 78 13.04 21.46 12.54
N ASN A 79 13.97 20.93 11.76
CA ASN A 79 15.04 20.04 12.17
C ASN A 79 14.52 18.72 12.80
N VAL A 80 13.30 18.32 12.50
CA VAL A 80 12.78 17.01 12.89
C VAL A 80 13.17 15.99 11.81
N ALA A 81 13.89 14.97 12.22
CA ALA A 81 14.31 13.90 11.33
C ALA A 81 13.10 13.18 10.73
N ASN A 82 13.24 12.73 9.49
CA ASN A 82 12.23 11.89 8.84
C ASN A 82 11.97 10.65 9.69
N PHE A 83 10.76 10.53 10.22
CA PHE A 83 10.43 9.53 11.23
C PHE A 83 10.63 8.09 10.77
N PRO A 84 10.10 7.63 9.60
CA PRO A 84 10.32 6.27 9.12
C PRO A 84 11.81 5.93 8.95
N LYS A 85 12.61 6.86 8.42
CA LYS A 85 14.06 6.72 8.28
C LYS A 85 14.73 6.61 9.66
N ALA A 86 14.42 7.54 10.56
CA ALA A 86 15.01 7.59 11.90
C ALA A 86 14.71 6.34 12.74
N CYS A 87 13.52 5.75 12.57
CA CYS A 87 13.19 4.47 13.21
C CYS A 87 14.17 3.37 12.78
N ILE A 88 14.43 3.24 11.48
CA ILE A 88 15.35 2.21 10.98
C ILE A 88 16.78 2.50 11.42
N GLU A 89 17.23 3.76 11.35
CA GLU A 89 18.56 4.14 11.82
C GLU A 89 18.81 3.77 13.30
N LYS A 90 17.78 3.81 14.13
CA LYS A 90 17.87 3.36 15.53
C LYS A 90 17.94 1.84 15.69
N ILE A 91 17.39 1.09 14.76
CA ILE A 91 17.41 -0.38 14.78
C ILE A 91 18.76 -0.91 14.26
N VAL A 92 19.35 -0.25 13.27
CA VAL A 92 20.61 -0.69 12.59
C VAL A 92 21.71 -1.09 13.55
N PRO A 93 22.03 -0.35 14.63
CA PRO A 93 23.09 -0.73 15.57
C PRO A 93 22.85 -2.07 16.28
N HIS A 94 21.63 -2.60 16.23
CA HIS A 94 21.26 -3.85 16.91
C HIS A 94 21.20 -5.06 15.96
N LEU A 95 21.31 -4.84 14.65
CA LEU A 95 21.17 -5.90 13.64
C LEU A 95 22.30 -6.95 13.68
N TYR A 96 23.45 -6.63 14.28
CA TYR A 96 24.58 -7.58 14.40
C TYR A 96 24.25 -8.84 15.20
N LYS A 97 23.13 -8.85 15.95
CA LYS A 97 22.68 -9.98 16.76
C LYS A 97 21.65 -10.87 16.09
N ILE A 98 21.20 -10.53 14.91
CA ILE A 98 20.10 -11.21 14.24
C ILE A 98 20.47 -11.64 12.83
N ASN A 99 19.71 -12.58 12.29
CA ASN A 99 19.79 -12.94 10.89
C ASN A 99 19.17 -11.81 10.04
N THR A 100 19.94 -11.30 9.08
CA THR A 100 19.52 -10.21 8.17
C THR A 100 19.07 -10.70 6.80
N THR A 101 18.75 -11.99 6.66
CA THR A 101 18.27 -12.56 5.40
C THR A 101 16.91 -11.99 5.01
N LYS A 102 15.99 -11.83 5.98
CA LYS A 102 14.64 -11.37 5.71
C LYS A 102 14.10 -10.45 6.82
N ALA A 103 13.42 -9.39 6.42
CA ALA A 103 12.66 -8.53 7.32
C ALA A 103 11.18 -8.48 6.92
N LEU A 104 10.31 -8.25 7.89
CA LEU A 104 8.89 -7.98 7.71
C LEU A 104 8.57 -6.61 8.26
N ASP A 105 8.04 -5.73 7.42
CA ASP A 105 7.56 -4.38 7.77
C ASP A 105 6.03 -4.38 7.80
N ILE A 106 5.46 -4.31 9.01
CA ILE A 106 4.01 -4.35 9.23
C ILE A 106 3.49 -2.92 9.43
N GLY A 107 2.53 -2.50 8.61
CA GLY A 107 2.05 -1.12 8.57
C GLY A 107 3.03 -0.22 7.81
N CYS A 108 3.54 -0.70 6.68
CA CYS A 108 4.59 -0.03 5.91
C CYS A 108 4.13 1.27 5.23
N ALA A 109 2.83 1.55 5.20
CA ALA A 109 2.22 2.67 4.50
C ALA A 109 2.75 2.79 3.05
N VAL A 110 3.32 3.93 2.69
CA VAL A 110 3.89 4.17 1.36
C VAL A 110 5.35 3.69 1.22
N GLY A 111 5.86 2.88 2.16
CA GLY A 111 7.04 2.04 1.99
C GLY A 111 8.40 2.64 2.35
N ARG A 112 8.49 3.83 2.98
CA ARG A 112 9.81 4.42 3.29
C ARG A 112 10.65 3.52 4.20
N SER A 113 10.10 2.99 5.29
CA SER A 113 10.79 2.09 6.21
C SER A 113 11.31 0.85 5.48
N SER A 114 10.47 0.29 4.60
CA SER A 114 10.83 -0.90 3.80
C SER A 114 12.04 -0.64 2.89
N PHE A 115 12.08 0.53 2.23
CA PHE A 115 13.22 0.93 1.42
C PHE A 115 14.49 1.22 2.25
N GLU A 116 14.36 1.66 3.50
CA GLU A 116 15.51 1.79 4.39
C GLU A 116 15.99 0.42 4.89
N LEU A 117 15.06 -0.49 5.23
CA LEU A 117 15.37 -1.85 5.69
C LEU A 117 16.17 -2.66 4.63
N VAL A 118 15.81 -2.55 3.36
CA VAL A 118 16.48 -3.32 2.30
C VAL A 118 17.95 -2.95 2.10
N LYS A 119 18.43 -1.85 2.68
CA LYS A 119 19.85 -1.54 2.75
C LYS A 119 20.62 -2.56 3.59
N HIS A 120 19.95 -3.14 4.58
CA HIS A 120 20.52 -3.98 5.63
C HIS A 120 20.06 -5.44 5.57
N PHE A 121 18.97 -5.72 4.87
CA PHE A 121 18.42 -7.07 4.69
C PHE A 121 18.49 -7.51 3.23
N ASP A 122 18.60 -8.82 3.02
CA ASP A 122 18.61 -9.38 1.67
C ASP A 122 17.24 -9.29 1.00
N LYS A 123 16.19 -9.41 1.80
CA LYS A 123 14.78 -9.30 1.36
C LYS A 123 13.93 -8.60 2.42
N VAL A 124 12.96 -7.82 1.96
CA VAL A 124 11.95 -7.18 2.81
C VAL A 124 10.57 -7.49 2.27
N ASP A 125 9.73 -8.09 3.11
CA ASP A 125 8.30 -8.19 2.87
C ASP A 125 7.60 -7.06 3.63
N ALA A 126 6.81 -6.26 2.94
CA ALA A 126 6.16 -5.07 3.48
C ALA A 126 4.64 -5.18 3.33
N LEU A 127 3.92 -4.93 4.40
CA LEU A 127 2.49 -5.16 4.49
C LEU A 127 1.78 -3.90 5.01
N ASP A 128 0.68 -3.54 4.37
CA ASP A 128 -0.25 -2.52 4.88
C ASP A 128 -1.69 -2.89 4.56
N PHE A 129 -2.62 -2.40 5.38
CA PHE A 129 -4.05 -2.62 5.17
C PHE A 129 -4.59 -1.77 4.02
N SER A 130 -4.08 -0.54 3.84
CA SER A 130 -4.50 0.35 2.78
C SER A 130 -3.96 -0.11 1.42
N THR A 131 -4.88 -0.45 0.55
CA THR A 131 -4.55 -0.79 -0.85
C THR A 131 -3.88 0.38 -1.56
N ARG A 132 -4.33 1.60 -1.30
CA ARG A 132 -3.80 2.78 -1.98
C ARG A 132 -2.38 3.10 -1.53
N PHE A 133 -2.04 2.91 -0.26
CA PHE A 133 -0.67 3.03 0.21
C PHE A 133 0.24 2.04 -0.50
N ILE A 134 -0.16 0.78 -0.55
CA ILE A 134 0.60 -0.28 -1.23
C ILE A 134 0.79 0.01 -2.72
N LEU A 135 -0.26 0.48 -3.41
CA LEU A 135 -0.14 0.85 -4.83
C LEU A 135 0.85 1.98 -5.07
N ASN A 136 0.89 2.98 -4.18
CA ASN A 136 1.87 4.07 -4.27
C ASN A 136 3.29 3.57 -3.99
N ALA A 137 3.49 2.68 -3.01
CA ALA A 137 4.79 2.06 -2.73
C ALA A 137 5.29 1.22 -3.93
N ILE A 138 4.41 0.40 -4.54
CA ILE A 138 4.72 -0.37 -5.74
C ILE A 138 5.04 0.55 -6.91
N SER A 139 4.23 1.59 -7.14
CA SER A 139 4.46 2.56 -8.21
C SER A 139 5.83 3.24 -8.07
N LEU A 140 6.19 3.66 -6.85
CA LEU A 140 7.50 4.24 -6.57
C LEU A 140 8.64 3.24 -6.83
N ARG A 141 8.49 1.98 -6.40
CA ARG A 141 9.47 0.92 -6.66
C ARG A 141 9.70 0.72 -8.16
N ASP A 142 8.60 0.60 -8.91
CA ASP A 142 8.65 0.16 -10.31
C ASP A 142 8.97 1.32 -11.28
N GLN A 143 8.53 2.53 -10.97
CA GLN A 143 8.74 3.72 -11.80
C GLN A 143 9.94 4.55 -11.38
N GLY A 144 10.45 4.33 -10.17
CA GLY A 144 11.60 5.05 -9.63
C GLY A 144 11.31 6.47 -9.17
N MET A 145 10.07 6.95 -9.35
CA MET A 145 9.65 8.27 -8.86
C MET A 145 8.15 8.33 -8.55
N ILE A 146 7.78 9.30 -7.71
CA ILE A 146 6.38 9.59 -7.40
C ILE A 146 6.16 11.08 -7.33
N ARG A 147 4.97 11.54 -7.73
CA ARG A 147 4.50 12.93 -7.65
C ARG A 147 3.22 12.98 -6.83
N TYR A 148 3.10 14.02 -6.03
CA TYR A 148 1.93 14.27 -5.19
C TYR A 148 1.75 15.76 -4.94
N LEU A 149 0.53 16.13 -4.55
CA LEU A 149 0.18 17.52 -4.25
C LEU A 149 0.06 17.68 -2.74
N ILE A 150 0.61 18.77 -2.23
CA ILE A 150 0.43 19.19 -0.83
C ILE A 150 -0.34 20.51 -0.82
N ASP A 151 -1.33 20.58 0.04
CA ASP A 151 -2.09 21.80 0.28
C ASP A 151 -1.16 22.82 0.97
N ASP A 152 -1.11 24.05 0.43
CA ASP A 152 -0.33 25.15 0.99
C ASP A 152 -1.25 26.08 1.79
N GLU A 153 -1.94 26.99 1.10
CA GLU A 153 -2.80 27.98 1.72
C GLU A 153 -4.10 28.11 0.92
N GLY A 154 -5.23 27.95 1.60
CA GLY A 154 -6.55 27.96 0.96
C GLY A 154 -6.65 26.85 -0.09
N ASP A 155 -6.93 27.23 -1.34
CA ASP A 155 -7.05 26.31 -2.48
C ASP A 155 -5.72 26.12 -3.25
N LEU A 156 -4.62 26.70 -2.76
CA LEU A 156 -3.31 26.55 -3.40
C LEU A 156 -2.66 25.23 -3.02
N THR A 157 -2.09 24.58 -4.02
CA THR A 157 -1.35 23.32 -3.84
C THR A 157 0.04 23.42 -4.43
N THR A 158 0.99 22.73 -3.81
CA THR A 158 2.36 22.58 -4.31
C THR A 158 2.59 21.17 -4.82
N LEU A 159 3.07 21.07 -6.07
CA LEU A 159 3.50 19.78 -6.63
C LEU A 159 4.86 19.39 -6.04
N LYS A 160 4.91 18.22 -5.46
CA LYS A 160 6.13 17.55 -4.95
C LYS A 160 6.54 16.41 -5.84
N GLU A 161 7.82 16.16 -5.91
CA GLU A 161 8.39 14.98 -6.60
C GLU A 161 9.44 14.35 -5.69
N PHE A 162 9.43 13.03 -5.62
CA PHE A 162 10.47 12.24 -4.96
C PHE A 162 10.99 11.19 -5.93
N ARG A 163 12.32 10.99 -5.92
CA ARG A 163 13.01 10.00 -6.74
C ARG A 163 13.64 8.94 -5.86
N LEU A 164 13.39 7.69 -6.18
CA LEU A 164 13.94 6.55 -5.44
C LEU A 164 15.48 6.47 -5.51
N THR A 165 16.07 7.06 -6.55
CA THR A 165 17.52 7.22 -6.68
C THR A 165 18.16 7.96 -5.51
N ASP A 166 17.40 8.86 -4.85
CA ASP A 166 17.88 9.65 -3.71
C ASP A 166 18.15 8.79 -2.47
N LEU A 167 17.61 7.57 -2.44
CA LEU A 167 17.87 6.59 -1.38
C LEU A 167 19.12 5.75 -1.61
N ASN A 168 19.76 5.82 -2.79
CA ASN A 168 20.95 5.07 -3.17
C ASN A 168 20.81 3.54 -3.01
N LEU A 169 19.66 2.97 -3.34
CA LEU A 169 19.38 1.54 -3.17
C LEU A 169 20.01 0.65 -4.26
N GLY A 170 20.28 1.19 -5.43
CA GLY A 170 20.71 0.40 -6.58
C GLY A 170 19.71 -0.72 -6.91
N ASN A 171 20.22 -1.91 -7.20
CA ASN A 171 19.39 -3.07 -7.53
C ASN A 171 18.63 -3.65 -6.32
N LYS A 172 18.95 -3.25 -5.09
CA LYS A 172 18.28 -3.74 -3.88
C LYS A 172 16.81 -3.35 -3.82
N VAL A 173 16.40 -2.33 -4.56
CA VAL A 173 14.99 -1.93 -4.65
C VAL A 173 14.06 -3.08 -5.05
N ASN A 174 14.54 -4.01 -5.88
CA ASN A 174 13.79 -5.17 -6.35
C ASN A 174 13.60 -6.25 -5.27
N ASN A 175 14.29 -6.13 -4.15
CA ASN A 175 14.20 -7.08 -3.03
C ASN A 175 13.14 -6.64 -1.99
N VAL A 176 12.33 -5.63 -2.30
CA VAL A 176 11.19 -5.24 -1.48
C VAL A 176 9.90 -5.70 -2.16
N ASP A 177 9.17 -6.59 -1.50
CA ASP A 177 7.84 -7.02 -1.92
C ASP A 177 6.77 -6.35 -1.07
N PHE A 178 5.78 -5.74 -1.72
CA PHE A 178 4.67 -5.05 -1.07
C PHE A 178 3.39 -5.86 -1.19
N PHE A 179 2.66 -6.00 -0.07
CA PHE A 179 1.44 -6.77 0.03
C PHE A 179 0.34 -5.97 0.71
N GLN A 180 -0.86 -6.01 0.17
CA GLN A 180 -2.03 -5.58 0.92
C GLN A 180 -2.46 -6.71 1.86
N GLY A 181 -2.64 -6.39 3.12
CA GLY A 181 -3.07 -7.39 4.11
C GLY A 181 -3.40 -6.80 5.46
N ASP A 182 -4.00 -7.63 6.27
CA ASP A 182 -4.37 -7.32 7.65
C ASP A 182 -3.30 -7.85 8.61
N ALA A 183 -2.72 -6.96 9.41
CA ALA A 183 -1.73 -7.32 10.43
C ALA A 183 -2.25 -8.31 11.48
N CYS A 184 -3.56 -8.33 11.70
CA CYS A 184 -4.20 -9.29 12.60
C CYS A 184 -4.42 -10.66 11.99
N ASN A 185 -4.17 -10.83 10.69
CA ASN A 185 -4.39 -12.07 9.95
C ASN A 185 -3.21 -12.40 9.01
N LEU A 186 -2.02 -12.45 9.59
CA LEU A 186 -0.80 -12.79 8.85
C LEU A 186 -0.80 -14.26 8.44
N LYS A 187 -0.27 -14.51 7.24
CA LYS A 187 -0.05 -15.88 6.78
C LYS A 187 1.13 -16.51 7.54
N PRO A 188 1.10 -17.84 7.81
CA PRO A 188 2.18 -18.50 8.57
C PRO A 188 3.59 -18.42 7.98
N ASN A 189 3.72 -17.99 6.72
CA ASN A 189 4.98 -18.03 5.97
C ASN A 189 5.55 -16.63 5.67
N PHE A 190 5.13 -15.62 6.42
CA PHE A 190 5.82 -14.33 6.38
C PHE A 190 7.15 -14.37 7.10
#